data_8d865727218804fc626056e5dd6fa58d
#
_entry.id   8d865727218804fc626056e5dd6fa58d
#
_cell.length_a   1.000
_cell.length_b   1.000
_cell.length_c   1.000
_cell.angle_alpha   90.00
_cell.angle_beta   90.00
_cell.angle_gamma   90.00
#
_symmetry.space_group_name_H-M   'P 1'
#
loop_
_entity.id
_entity.type
_entity.pdbx_description
1 polymer ?
#
loop_
_entity_poly.entity_id
_entity_poly.type
_entity_poly.pdbx_seq_one_letter_code
_entity_poly.pdbx_strand_id
1 'polypeptide(L)' 'MTYVNPTDQFRYEIETESHDLGITHVYTDDLDGAVQYCCDVPRDYQVAYSLVRDKFTGEIMKVKSH' A
#
# COMPACT_ATOMS: atom_id res chain seq x y z
N MET A 1 -13.78 2.59 26.79
CA MET A 1 -13.05 1.64 25.94
C MET A 1 -12.60 2.35 24.67
N THR A 2 -11.33 2.23 24.36
CA THR A 2 -10.80 2.87 23.13
C THR A 2 -10.99 1.94 21.95
N TYR A 3 -11.67 2.43 20.92
CA TYR A 3 -11.79 1.67 19.69
C TYR A 3 -10.50 1.76 18.88
N VAL A 4 -9.94 0.61 18.50
CA VAL A 4 -8.75 0.55 17.67
C VAL A 4 -9.15 0.04 16.29
N ASN A 5 -8.90 0.85 15.27
CA ASN A 5 -9.15 0.46 13.90
C ASN A 5 -8.16 -0.65 13.54
N PRO A 6 -8.61 -1.82 12.99
CA PRO A 6 -7.69 -2.90 12.64
C PRO A 6 -6.54 -2.46 11.74
N THR A 7 -6.74 -1.47 10.87
CA THR A 7 -5.68 -0.97 10.01
C THR A 7 -4.55 -0.28 10.78
N ASP A 8 -4.84 0.23 11.98
CA ASP A 8 -3.82 0.88 12.81
C ASP A 8 -2.81 -0.10 13.38
N GLN A 9 -3.13 -1.40 13.37
CA GLN A 9 -2.21 -2.44 13.85
C GLN A 9 -1.11 -2.77 12.85
N PHE A 10 -1.31 -2.41 11.59
CA PHE A 10 -0.35 -2.73 10.52
C PHE A 10 0.57 -1.54 10.30
N ARG A 11 1.86 -1.85 10.17
CA ARG A 11 2.88 -0.82 10.00
C ARG A 11 2.92 -0.24 8.61
N TYR A 12 2.70 -1.07 7.58
CA TYR A 12 2.87 -0.65 6.19
C TYR A 12 1.55 -0.52 5.47
N GLU A 13 1.45 0.52 4.66
CA GLU A 13 0.30 0.80 3.82
C GLU A 13 0.74 0.78 2.36
N ILE A 14 0.02 0.02 1.54
CA ILE A 14 0.24 0.00 0.10
C ILE A 14 -0.90 0.81 -0.54
N GLU A 15 -0.56 1.94 -1.16
CA GLU A 15 -1.52 2.78 -1.85
C GLU A 15 -1.39 2.55 -3.34
N THR A 16 -2.52 2.28 -4.00
CA THR A 16 -2.55 2.01 -5.44
C THR A 16 -3.64 2.85 -6.08
N GLU A 17 -3.31 3.56 -7.16
CA GLU A 17 -4.29 4.27 -7.97
C GLU A 17 -4.49 3.54 -9.28
N SER A 18 -5.73 3.15 -9.57
CA SER A 18 -6.08 2.48 -10.82
C SER A 18 -7.24 3.20 -11.49
N HIS A 19 -7.34 3.02 -12.82
CA HIS A 19 -8.42 3.65 -13.59
C HIS A 19 -9.80 3.12 -13.19
N ASP A 20 -9.89 1.84 -12.88
CA ASP A 20 -11.19 1.21 -12.64
C ASP A 20 -11.65 1.35 -11.19
N LEU A 21 -10.72 1.28 -10.23
CA LEU A 21 -11.05 1.21 -8.81
C LEU A 21 -10.74 2.49 -8.04
N GLY A 22 -10.08 3.46 -8.69
CA GLY A 22 -9.61 4.66 -8.00
C GLY A 22 -8.44 4.35 -7.08
N ILE A 23 -8.40 5.00 -5.91
CA ILE A 23 -7.34 4.81 -4.94
C ILE A 23 -7.76 3.72 -3.95
N THR A 24 -6.92 2.70 -3.82
CA THR A 24 -7.15 1.60 -2.88
C THR A 24 -5.97 1.49 -1.92
N HIS A 25 -6.24 0.92 -0.73
CA HIS A 25 -5.23 0.75 0.31
C HIS A 25 -5.23 -0.69 0.79
N VAL A 26 -4.03 -1.26 0.96
CA VAL A 26 -3.82 -2.57 1.56
C VAL A 26 -2.82 -2.39 2.70
N TYR A 27 -3.02 -3.09 3.81
CA TYR A 27 -2.22 -2.94 5.01
C TYR A 27 -1.55 -4.25 5.37
N THR A 28 -0.30 -4.19 5.81
CA THR A 28 0.46 -5.37 6.20
C THR A 28 1.59 -4.98 7.15
N ASP A 29 2.09 -5.96 7.93
CA ASP A 29 3.29 -5.81 8.74
C ASP A 29 4.53 -6.35 8.03
N ASP A 30 4.36 -6.99 6.87
CA ASP A 30 5.45 -7.61 6.11
C ASP A 30 5.95 -6.65 5.04
N LEU A 31 7.11 -6.04 5.27
CA LEU A 31 7.69 -5.08 4.33
C LEU A 31 8.04 -5.74 3.00
N ASP A 32 8.64 -6.92 3.02
CA ASP A 32 9.04 -7.61 1.79
C ASP A 32 7.81 -7.97 0.95
N GLY A 33 6.77 -8.47 1.61
CA GLY A 33 5.51 -8.76 0.95
C GLY A 33 4.85 -7.51 0.39
N ALA A 34 4.92 -6.39 1.13
CA ALA A 34 4.36 -5.12 0.67
C ALA A 34 5.08 -4.62 -0.58
N VAL A 35 6.41 -4.67 -0.59
CA VAL A 35 7.20 -4.25 -1.75
C VAL A 35 6.90 -5.12 -2.96
N GLN A 36 6.80 -6.43 -2.76
CA GLN A 36 6.47 -7.34 -3.85
C GLN A 36 5.07 -7.09 -4.41
N TYR A 37 4.09 -6.89 -3.54
CA TYR A 37 2.75 -6.54 -3.95
C TYR A 37 2.73 -5.25 -4.77
N CYS A 38 3.45 -4.23 -4.31
CA CYS A 38 3.58 -2.96 -5.01
C CYS A 38 4.15 -3.13 -6.42
N CYS A 39 5.09 -4.07 -6.60
CA CYS A 39 5.70 -4.33 -7.89
C CYS A 39 4.81 -5.17 -8.81
N ASP A 40 3.97 -6.06 -8.25
CA ASP A 40 3.19 -7.03 -9.02
C ASP A 40 1.82 -6.50 -9.45
N VAL A 41 1.18 -5.69 -8.60
CA VAL A 41 -0.18 -5.19 -8.85
C VAL A 41 -0.34 -4.53 -10.22
N PRO A 42 0.63 -3.73 -10.71
CA PRO A 42 0.48 -3.05 -11.99
C PRO A 42 0.30 -3.95 -13.20
N ARG A 43 0.61 -5.24 -13.09
CA ARG A 43 0.47 -6.17 -14.22
C ARG A 43 -0.97 -6.53 -14.52
N ASP A 44 -1.79 -6.59 -13.47
CA ASP A 44 -3.15 -7.12 -13.57
C ASP A 44 -4.19 -6.02 -13.73
N TYR A 45 -3.85 -4.80 -13.34
CA TYR A 45 -4.76 -3.66 -13.36
C TYR A 45 -4.09 -2.50 -14.07
N GLN A 46 -4.88 -1.62 -14.68
CA GLN A 46 -4.36 -0.39 -15.27
C GLN A 46 -4.05 0.60 -14.15
N VAL A 47 -2.89 0.44 -13.57
CA VAL A 47 -2.46 1.18 -12.38
C VAL A 47 -1.57 2.34 -12.78
N ALA A 48 -1.91 3.54 -12.31
CA ALA A 48 -1.08 4.73 -12.53
C ALA A 48 0.17 4.70 -11.66
N TYR A 49 0.00 4.35 -10.38
CA TYR A 49 1.12 4.20 -9.47
C TYR A 49 0.75 3.25 -8.33
N SER A 50 1.79 2.76 -7.67
CA SER A 50 1.67 2.02 -6.41
C SER A 50 2.83 2.43 -5.50
N LEU A 51 2.55 2.60 -4.21
CA LEU A 51 3.60 2.95 -3.25
C LEU A 51 3.40 2.23 -1.92
N VAL A 52 4.50 2.04 -1.20
CA VAL A 52 4.50 1.49 0.15
C VAL A 52 4.95 2.58 1.12
N ARG A 53 4.13 2.85 2.14
CA ARG A 53 4.41 3.85 3.16
C ARG A 53 4.53 3.18 4.52
N ASP A 54 5.55 3.59 5.29
CA ASP A 54 5.64 3.24 6.71
C ASP A 54 4.74 4.22 7.47
N LYS A 55 3.64 3.70 8.01
CA LYS A 55 2.64 4.54 8.71
C LYS A 55 3.18 5.12 10.01
N PHE A 56 4.14 4.43 10.63
CA PHE A 56 4.68 4.88 11.92
C PHE A 56 5.63 6.06 11.77
N THR A 57 6.38 6.12 10.66
CA THR A 57 7.34 7.18 10.40
C THR A 57 6.91 8.14 9.31
N GLY A 58 5.95 7.74 8.47
CA GLY A 58 5.53 8.52 7.30
C GLY A 58 6.45 8.39 6.11
N GLU A 59 7.47 7.55 6.20
CA GLU A 59 8.46 7.39 5.13
C GLU A 59 7.90 6.52 3.99
N ILE A 60 8.21 6.94 2.76
CA ILE A 60 7.86 6.15 1.57
C ILE A 60 8.98 5.13 1.35
N MET A 61 8.63 3.84 1.42
CA MET A 61 9.60 2.76 1.33
C MET A 61 9.83 2.31 -0.12
N LYS A 62 8.80 2.42 -0.96
CA LYS A 62 8.89 2.01 -2.37
C LYS A 62 7.83 2.74 -3.17
N VAL A 63 8.18 3.19 -4.36
CA VAL A 63 7.23 3.77 -5.32
C VAL A 63 7.46 3.12 -6.67
N LYS A 64 6.35 2.73 -7.34
CA LYS A 64 6.39 2.26 -8.70
C LYS A 64 5.32 3.00 -9.50
N SER A 65 5.73 3.74 -10.52
CA SER A 65 4.82 4.48 -11.40
C SER A 65 4.82 3.86 -12.80
N HIS A 66 3.69 4.06 -13.50
CA HIS A 66 3.46 3.48 -14.82
C HIS A 66 3.04 4.51 -15.82
#